data_95133ca34e7332025aa7d4ae310602cf
#
_entry.id   95133ca34e7332025aa7d4ae310602cf
#
_cell.length_a   1.000
_cell.length_b   1.000
_cell.length_c   1.000
_cell.angle_alpha   90.00
_cell.angle_beta   90.00
_cell.angle_gamma   90.00
#
_symmetry.space_group_name_H-M   'P 1'
#
loop_
_entity.id
_entity.type
_entity.pdbx_description
1 polymer ?
#
loop_
_entity_poly.entity_id
_entity_poly.type
_entity_poly.pdbx_seq_one_letter_code
_entity_poly.pdbx_strand_id
1 'polypeptide(L)'
;GSGLVGSEMCKETGEYCQKCHIDPSFIILLEEGGLIDINITDGERYLFSSQLRDLEQYTRMYYDLSINIEGIEAIHHMLNRMRNLQAEIQSLRNRLHLYEPFGFDTIENF
;
A
#
# COMPACT_ATOMS: atom_id res chain seq x y z
N GLY A 1 -7.64 22.45 0.70
CA GLY A 1 -6.51 22.49 1.39
C GLY A 1 -5.23 22.35 0.62
N SER A 2 -4.26 22.95 1.21
CA SER A 2 -2.95 22.93 0.63
C SER A 2 -2.38 21.49 0.49
N GLY A 3 -2.88 20.58 1.31
CA GLY A 3 -2.44 19.19 1.23
C GLY A 3 -2.87 18.45 0.00
N LEU A 4 -3.71 19.07 -0.80
CA LEU A 4 -4.26 18.45 -1.99
C LEU A 4 -3.56 18.92 -3.27
N VAL A 5 -2.36 19.37 -3.13
CA VAL A 5 -1.58 19.84 -4.26
C VAL A 5 -1.25 18.69 -5.19
N GLY A 6 -1.26 18.99 -6.48
CA GLY A 6 -0.97 18.00 -7.49
C GLY A 6 -2.21 17.23 -7.87
N SER A 7 -2.00 16.01 -8.30
CA SER A 7 -3.07 15.16 -8.81
C SER A 7 -3.71 14.30 -7.73
N GLU A 8 -3.24 14.42 -6.50
CA GLU A 8 -3.76 13.58 -5.41
C GLU A 8 -5.20 13.94 -5.08
N MET A 9 -6.09 12.97 -5.20
CA MET A 9 -7.49 13.15 -4.82
C MET A 9 -7.73 12.49 -3.48
N CYS A 10 -8.64 13.06 -2.70
CA CYS A 10 -8.96 12.53 -1.39
C CYS A 10 -10.43 12.19 -1.29
N LYS A 11 -10.72 11.13 -0.55
CA LYS A 11 -12.08 10.75 -0.22
C LYS A 11 -12.30 10.97 1.27
N GLU A 12 -13.46 11.51 1.61
CA GLU A 12 -13.81 11.73 3.00
C GLU A 12 -13.96 10.37 3.68
N THR A 13 -13.30 10.23 4.84
CA THR A 13 -13.18 8.94 5.52
C THR A 13 -14.54 8.36 5.90
N GLY A 14 -15.43 9.19 6.44
CA GLY A 14 -16.74 8.72 6.84
C GLY A 14 -17.56 8.19 5.69
N GLU A 15 -17.53 8.88 4.55
CA GLU A 15 -18.22 8.44 3.35
C GLU A 15 -17.68 7.11 2.86
N TYR A 16 -16.37 6.97 2.84
CA TYR A 16 -15.75 5.73 2.38
C TYR A 16 -16.14 4.56 3.29
N CYS A 17 -16.09 4.77 4.59
CA CYS A 17 -16.47 3.73 5.54
C CYS A 17 -17.92 3.30 5.38
N GLN A 18 -18.80 4.27 5.14
CA GLN A 18 -20.21 3.99 4.95
C GLN A 18 -20.46 3.18 3.68
N LYS A 19 -19.81 3.59 2.59
CA LYS A 19 -19.96 2.94 1.29
C LYS A 19 -19.44 1.51 1.31
N CYS A 20 -18.32 1.28 1.98
CA CYS A 20 -17.65 -0.02 1.97
C CYS A 20 -18.02 -0.87 3.17
N HIS A 21 -18.91 -0.40 4.04
CA HIS A 21 -19.34 -1.11 5.25
C HIS A 21 -18.14 -1.42 6.15
N ILE A 22 -17.29 -0.44 6.37
CA ILE A 22 -16.10 -0.57 7.22
C ILE A 22 -16.34 0.24 8.49
N ASP A 23 -15.94 -0.33 9.61
CA ASP A 23 -16.00 0.39 10.88
C ASP A 23 -14.92 1.48 10.88
N PRO A 24 -15.26 2.75 11.16
CA PRO A 24 -14.26 3.81 11.21
C PRO A 24 -13.10 3.51 12.17
N SER A 25 -13.33 2.74 13.22
CA SER A 25 -12.26 2.39 14.14
C SER A 25 -11.16 1.58 13.48
N PHE A 26 -11.50 0.79 12.44
CA PHE A 26 -10.51 0.05 11.68
C PHE A 26 -9.56 0.99 10.95
N ILE A 27 -10.09 2.06 10.37
CA ILE A 27 -9.26 3.08 9.70
C ILE A 27 -8.30 3.73 10.69
N ILE A 28 -8.78 4.03 11.89
CA ILE A 28 -7.95 4.63 12.93
C ILE A 28 -6.82 3.68 13.32
N LEU A 29 -7.12 2.40 13.46
CA LEU A 29 -6.10 1.41 13.79
C LEU A 29 -5.04 1.30 12.69
N LEU A 30 -5.44 1.38 11.45
CA LEU A 30 -4.49 1.35 10.34
C LEU A 30 -3.60 2.57 10.34
N GLU A 31 -4.16 3.73 10.64
CA GLU A 31 -3.38 4.95 10.73
C GLU A 31 -2.37 4.87 11.87
N GLU A 32 -2.81 4.40 13.03
CA GLU A 32 -1.94 4.25 14.19
C GLU A 32 -0.79 3.30 13.94
N GLY A 33 -1.05 2.26 13.17
CA GLY A 33 -0.03 1.29 12.80
C GLY A 33 0.89 1.76 11.66
N GLY A 34 0.66 2.95 11.14
CA GLY A 34 1.48 3.48 10.06
C GLY A 34 1.21 2.85 8.71
N LEU A 35 0.08 2.16 8.56
CA LEU A 35 -0.26 1.48 7.31
C LEU A 35 -0.90 2.41 6.29
N ILE A 36 -1.58 3.45 6.75
CA ILE A 36 -2.14 4.48 5.89
C ILE A 36 -1.90 5.84 6.52
N ASP A 37 -1.99 6.87 5.70
CA ASP A 37 -1.94 8.25 6.14
C ASP A 37 -3.31 8.90 5.96
N ILE A 38 -3.65 9.77 6.88
CA ILE A 38 -4.91 10.50 6.84
C ILE A 38 -4.60 11.98 6.69
N ASN A 39 -5.27 12.63 5.74
CA ASN A 39 -5.17 14.07 5.56
C ASN A 39 -6.30 14.73 6.33
N ILE A 40 -5.96 15.66 7.20
CA ILE A 40 -6.96 16.42 7.99
C ILE A 40 -7.03 17.83 7.43
N THR A 41 -8.23 18.19 6.96
CA THR A 41 -8.48 19.52 6.39
C THR A 41 -9.79 20.04 6.97
N ASP A 42 -9.76 21.21 7.57
CA ASP A 42 -10.94 21.84 8.19
C ASP A 42 -11.64 20.92 9.18
N GLY A 43 -10.87 20.14 9.93
CA GLY A 43 -11.42 19.23 10.91
C GLY A 43 -11.96 17.92 10.35
N GLU A 44 -11.97 17.78 9.05
CA GLU A 44 -12.43 16.56 8.39
C GLU A 44 -11.26 15.69 8.01
N ARG A 45 -11.49 14.37 8.05
CA ARG A 45 -10.46 13.38 7.71
C ARG A 45 -10.68 12.87 6.30
N TYR A 46 -9.61 12.81 5.54
CA TYR A 46 -9.64 12.37 4.15
C TYR A 46 -8.63 11.28 3.89
N LEU A 47 -9.02 10.33 3.06
CA LEU A 47 -8.13 9.26 2.59
C LEU A 47 -7.55 9.67 1.24
N PHE A 48 -6.25 9.46 1.07
CA PHE A 48 -5.62 9.70 -0.23
C PHE A 48 -6.02 8.61 -1.21
N SER A 49 -6.32 9.01 -2.44
CA SER A 49 -6.73 8.04 -3.47
C SER A 49 -5.64 7.04 -3.78
N SER A 50 -4.38 7.44 -3.66
CA SER A 50 -3.25 6.54 -3.90
C SER A 50 -3.20 5.38 -2.90
N GLN A 51 -3.85 5.50 -1.76
CA GLN A 51 -3.85 4.48 -0.73
C GLN A 51 -5.07 3.57 -0.76
N LEU A 52 -6.04 3.87 -1.61
CA LEU A 52 -7.30 3.11 -1.61
C LEU A 52 -7.10 1.64 -1.98
N ARG A 53 -6.16 1.36 -2.88
CA ARG A 53 -5.86 -0.02 -3.26
C ARG A 53 -5.31 -0.81 -2.07
N ASP A 54 -4.37 -0.23 -1.36
CA ASP A 54 -3.81 -0.88 -0.17
C ASP A 54 -4.87 -1.05 0.90
N LEU A 55 -5.71 -0.04 1.06
CA LEU A 55 -6.80 -0.09 2.03
C LEU A 55 -7.78 -1.22 1.72
N GLU A 56 -8.08 -1.44 0.45
CA GLU A 56 -8.92 -2.57 0.05
C GLU A 56 -8.29 -3.90 0.44
N GLN A 57 -6.97 -4.04 0.26
CA GLN A 57 -6.27 -5.25 0.66
C GLN A 57 -6.31 -5.45 2.17
N TYR A 58 -6.05 -4.39 2.93
CA TYR A 58 -6.12 -4.47 4.40
C TYR A 58 -7.51 -4.85 4.86
N THR A 59 -8.53 -4.30 4.22
CA THR A 59 -9.91 -4.61 4.54
C THR A 59 -10.22 -6.08 4.35
N ARG A 60 -9.77 -6.66 3.25
CA ARG A 60 -9.94 -8.08 2.99
C ARG A 60 -9.18 -8.93 4.00
N MET A 61 -7.98 -8.53 4.35
CA MET A 61 -7.19 -9.25 5.33
C MET A 61 -7.89 -9.27 6.68
N TYR A 62 -8.43 -8.14 7.08
CA TYR A 62 -9.05 -8.01 8.39
C TYR A 62 -10.42 -8.70 8.45
N TYR A 63 -11.30 -8.40 7.51
CA TYR A 63 -12.68 -8.88 7.57
C TYR A 63 -12.85 -10.27 6.98
N ASP A 64 -12.18 -10.56 5.88
CA ASP A 64 -12.36 -11.84 5.20
C ASP A 64 -11.42 -12.92 5.72
N LEU A 65 -10.22 -12.56 6.09
CA LEU A 65 -9.21 -13.53 6.52
C LEU A 65 -8.97 -13.53 8.01
N SER A 66 -9.62 -12.63 8.73
CA SER A 66 -9.50 -12.52 10.21
C SER A 66 -8.06 -12.29 10.66
N ILE A 67 -7.29 -11.55 9.87
CA ILE A 67 -5.93 -11.19 10.25
C ILE A 67 -6.01 -9.93 11.10
N ASN A 68 -5.39 -9.95 12.26
CA ASN A 68 -5.40 -8.77 13.13
C ASN A 68 -4.45 -7.69 12.60
N ILE A 69 -4.49 -6.51 13.22
CA ILE A 69 -3.70 -5.37 12.75
C ILE A 69 -2.21 -5.70 12.76
N GLU A 70 -1.74 -6.36 13.79
CA GLU A 70 -0.33 -6.75 13.89
C GLU A 70 0.08 -7.66 12.76
N GLY A 71 -0.80 -8.60 12.39
CA GLY A 71 -0.55 -9.47 11.26
C GLY A 71 -0.52 -8.72 9.94
N ILE A 72 -1.42 -7.76 9.77
CA ILE A 72 -1.44 -6.92 8.58
C ILE A 72 -0.16 -6.09 8.48
N GLU A 73 0.31 -5.55 9.60
CA GLU A 73 1.58 -4.83 9.63
C GLU A 73 2.73 -5.72 9.20
N ALA A 74 2.78 -6.95 9.71
CA ALA A 74 3.83 -7.89 9.35
C ALA A 74 3.80 -8.19 7.85
N ILE A 75 2.62 -8.42 7.30
CA ILE A 75 2.44 -8.69 5.87
C ILE A 75 2.86 -7.47 5.05
N HIS A 76 2.49 -6.28 5.50
CA HIS A 76 2.87 -5.05 4.83
C HIS A 76 4.39 -4.92 4.73
N HIS A 77 5.09 -5.16 5.84
CA HIS A 77 6.55 -5.10 5.85
C HIS A 77 7.16 -6.15 4.94
N MET A 78 6.63 -7.35 4.95
CA MET A 78 7.12 -8.41 4.08
C MET A 78 6.91 -8.08 2.60
N LEU A 79 5.75 -7.54 2.26
CA LEU A 79 5.47 -7.15 0.89
C LEU A 79 6.40 -6.04 0.41
N ASN A 80 6.68 -5.07 1.27
CA ASN A 80 7.62 -4.01 0.93
C ASN A 80 9.02 -4.57 0.71
N ARG A 81 9.43 -5.50 1.56
CA ARG A 81 10.73 -6.14 1.40
C ARG A 81 10.80 -6.93 0.10
N MET A 82 9.73 -7.64 -0.23
CA MET A 82 9.67 -8.37 -1.51
C MET A 82 9.78 -7.42 -2.70
N ARG A 83 9.07 -6.30 -2.66
CA ARG A 83 9.15 -5.30 -3.73
C ARG A 83 10.55 -4.75 -3.89
N ASN A 84 11.20 -4.47 -2.76
CA ASN A 84 12.58 -3.96 -2.79
C ASN A 84 13.55 -5.00 -3.37
N LEU A 85 13.39 -6.26 -2.99
CA LEU A 85 14.20 -7.34 -3.53
C LEU A 85 13.97 -7.52 -5.03
N GLN A 86 12.72 -7.43 -5.46
CA GLN A 86 12.39 -7.51 -6.88
C GLN A 86 13.03 -6.37 -7.67
N ALA A 87 13.02 -5.16 -7.10
CA ALA A 87 13.64 -4.02 -7.74
C ALA A 87 15.15 -4.20 -7.84
N GLU A 88 15.76 -4.75 -6.79
CA GLU A 88 17.18 -5.05 -6.76
C GLU A 88 17.54 -6.09 -7.83
N ILE A 89 16.76 -7.14 -7.90
CA ILE A 89 16.95 -8.18 -8.92
C ILE A 89 16.86 -7.59 -10.32
N GLN A 90 15.86 -6.74 -10.55
CA GLN A 90 15.70 -6.10 -11.84
C GLN A 90 16.88 -5.20 -12.18
N SER A 91 17.36 -4.45 -11.20
CA SER A 91 18.53 -3.59 -11.38
C SER A 91 19.77 -4.39 -11.71
N LEU A 92 20.01 -5.47 -10.98
CA LEU A 92 21.15 -6.34 -11.22
C LEU A 92 21.07 -7.01 -12.60
N ARG A 93 19.88 -7.43 -12.97
CA ARG A 93 19.65 -8.06 -14.27
C ARG A 93 19.94 -7.07 -15.39
N ASN A 94 19.50 -5.84 -15.25
CA ASN A 94 19.78 -4.80 -16.23
C ASN A 94 21.29 -4.54 -16.35
N ARG A 95 21.99 -4.54 -15.25
CA ARG A 95 23.44 -4.33 -15.25
C ARG A 95 24.17 -5.49 -15.91
N LEU A 96 23.70 -6.71 -15.70
CA LEU A 96 24.27 -7.87 -16.36
C LEU A 96 24.07 -7.81 -17.87
N HIS A 97 22.92 -7.34 -18.30
CA HIS A 97 22.65 -7.19 -19.73
C HIS A 97 23.56 -6.18 -20.42
N LEU A 98 24.07 -5.22 -19.67
CA LEU A 98 25.04 -4.26 -20.21
C LEU A 98 26.38 -4.91 -20.48
N TYR A 99 26.79 -5.87 -19.66
CA TYR A 99 28.09 -6.50 -19.77
C TYR A 99 28.05 -7.82 -20.52
N GLU A 100 26.97 -8.58 -20.35
CA GLU A 100 26.82 -9.90 -20.96
C GLU A 100 25.40 -10.04 -21.50
N PRO A 101 25.13 -9.46 -22.68
CA PRO A 101 23.76 -9.48 -23.22
C PRO A 101 23.28 -10.87 -23.64
N PHE A 102 24.14 -11.88 -23.59
CA PHE A 102 23.76 -13.22 -23.96
C PHE A 102 23.66 -14.11 -22.73
N GLY A 103 22.65 -14.95 -22.69
CA GLY A 103 22.67 -16.09 -21.83
C GLY A 103 22.03 -15.98 -20.48
N PHE A 104 21.46 -14.86 -20.12
CA PHE A 104 20.79 -14.75 -18.83
C PHE A 104 19.27 -14.82 -18.91
N ASP A 105 18.75 -14.97 -20.10
CA ASP A 105 17.28 -15.00 -20.29
C ASP A 105 16.68 -16.21 -19.60
N THR A 106 17.41 -17.30 -19.51
CA THR A 106 16.92 -18.52 -18.87
C THR A 106 16.76 -18.34 -17.36
N ILE A 107 17.50 -17.38 -16.78
CA ILE A 107 17.44 -17.13 -15.34
C ILE A 107 16.19 -16.34 -14.98
N GLU A 108 15.64 -15.63 -15.92
CA GLU A 108 14.47 -14.79 -15.68
C GLU A 108 13.21 -15.57 -15.34
N ASN A 109 13.21 -16.85 -15.53
CA ASN A 109 12.04 -17.67 -15.26
C ASN A 109 11.89 -18.08 -13.80
N PHE A 110 12.71 -17.59 -12.97
CA PHE A 110 12.60 -17.85 -11.53
C PHE A 110 11.36 -17.25 -10.93
#